data_92d39f008d4931597e1344fbecbd7963
#
_entry.id   92d39f008d4931597e1344fbecbd7963
#
_cell.length_a   1.000
_cell.length_b   1.000
_cell.length_c   1.000
_cell.angle_alpha   90.00
_cell.angle_beta   90.00
_cell.angle_gamma   90.00
#
_symmetry.space_group_name_H-M   'P 1'
#
loop_
_entity.id
_entity.type
_entity.pdbx_description
1 polymer ?
#
loop_
_entity_poly.entity_id
_entity_poly.type
_entity_poly.pdbx_seq_one_letter_code
_entity_poly.pdbx_strand_id
1 'polypeptide(L)'
;MRRRKFTIDLGAKAGALHAVLRKVLPLPEHYGDNLDALHDVLTEFGANWTLEFRGEPPPGLREMCADAVEETPGLVIRFIRPR
;
A
#
# COMPACT_ATOMS: atom_id res chain seq x y z
N MET A 1 20.04 0.74 6.63
CA MET A 1 18.76 0.09 6.98
C MET A 1 18.32 -0.83 5.85
N ARG A 2 17.74 -1.95 6.21
CA ARG A 2 17.26 -2.91 5.19
C ARG A 2 15.91 -2.46 4.63
N ARG A 3 15.79 -2.56 3.32
CA ARG A 3 14.52 -2.34 2.65
C ARG A 3 13.58 -3.52 2.93
N ARG A 4 12.34 -3.22 3.25
CA ARG A 4 11.33 -4.25 3.46
C ARG A 4 10.42 -4.31 2.23
N LYS A 5 10.17 -5.51 1.76
CA LYS A 5 9.29 -5.73 0.61
C LYS A 5 8.00 -6.40 1.05
N PHE A 6 6.89 -5.86 0.61
CA PHE A 6 5.56 -6.42 0.90
C PHE A 6 4.83 -6.66 -0.42
N THR A 7 4.23 -7.84 -0.55
CA THR A 7 3.37 -8.15 -1.69
C THR A 7 1.93 -8.17 -1.21
N ILE A 8 1.10 -7.36 -1.86
CA ILE A 8 -0.32 -7.23 -1.51
C ILE A 8 -1.14 -7.79 -2.67
N ASP A 9 -1.75 -8.93 -2.46
CA ASP A 9 -2.59 -9.57 -3.46
C ASP A 9 -4.02 -9.08 -3.28
N LEU A 10 -4.47 -8.25 -4.21
CA LEU A 10 -5.81 -7.67 -4.17
C LEU A 10 -6.87 -8.66 -4.62
N GLY A 11 -6.47 -9.72 -5.33
CA GLY A 11 -7.42 -10.70 -5.83
C GLY A 11 -8.41 -10.10 -6.81
N ALA A 12 -9.58 -10.72 -6.90
CA ALA A 12 -10.64 -10.28 -7.79
C ALA A 12 -11.60 -9.29 -7.11
N LYS A 13 -11.45 -9.05 -5.81
CA LYS A 13 -12.38 -8.21 -5.05
C LYS A 13 -11.68 -6.95 -4.53
N ALA A 14 -12.02 -5.82 -5.12
CA ALA A 14 -11.44 -4.53 -4.75
C ALA A 14 -11.72 -4.16 -3.28
N GLY A 15 -12.83 -4.62 -2.71
CA GLY A 15 -13.19 -4.32 -1.34
C GLY A 15 -12.34 -5.00 -0.28
N ALA A 16 -11.44 -5.91 -0.67
CA ALA A 16 -10.59 -6.63 0.28
C ALA A 16 -9.28 -5.91 0.60
N LEU A 17 -9.03 -4.76 0.01
CA LEU A 17 -7.74 -4.06 0.15
C LEU A 17 -7.29 -3.92 1.60
N HIS A 18 -8.10 -3.31 2.45
CA HIS A 18 -7.68 -3.02 3.81
C HIS A 18 -7.54 -4.26 4.67
N ALA A 19 -8.35 -5.28 4.41
CA ALA A 19 -8.22 -6.57 5.10
C ALA A 19 -6.90 -7.24 4.76
N VAL A 20 -6.48 -7.20 3.49
CA VAL A 20 -5.20 -7.76 3.07
C VAL A 20 -4.05 -6.95 3.67
N LEU A 21 -4.16 -5.63 3.65
CA LEU A 21 -3.13 -4.76 4.22
C LEU A 21 -2.91 -5.04 5.70
N ARG A 22 -3.98 -5.29 6.45
CA ARG A 22 -3.85 -5.61 7.87
C ARG A 22 -3.07 -6.89 8.12
N LYS A 23 -3.11 -7.83 7.18
CA LYS A 23 -2.36 -9.10 7.29
C LYS A 23 -0.90 -8.94 6.88
N VAL A 24 -0.61 -8.02 6.00
CA VAL A 24 0.71 -7.92 5.37
C VAL A 24 1.57 -6.82 5.97
N LEU A 25 0.97 -5.65 6.24
CA LEU A 25 1.71 -4.49 6.72
C LEU A 25 1.60 -4.34 8.25
N PRO A 26 2.64 -3.80 8.89
CA PRO A 26 2.59 -3.51 10.33
C PRO A 26 1.79 -2.23 10.58
N LEU A 27 0.47 -2.33 10.46
CA LEU A 27 -0.43 -1.20 10.62
C LEU A 27 -0.71 -0.89 12.09
N PRO A 28 -0.94 0.38 12.45
CA PRO A 28 -1.34 0.72 13.81
C PRO A 28 -2.73 0.16 14.11
N GLU A 29 -3.03 -0.07 15.39
CA GLU A 29 -4.31 -0.63 15.82
C GLU A 29 -5.50 0.22 15.37
N HIS A 30 -5.31 1.52 15.34
CA HIS A 30 -6.36 2.48 14.98
C HIS A 30 -6.41 2.81 13.49
N TYR A 31 -5.83 1.95 12.65
CA TYR A 31 -5.86 2.15 11.20
C TYR A 31 -7.30 2.27 10.71
N GLY A 32 -7.59 3.33 9.98
CA GLY A 32 -8.97 3.72 9.64
C GLY A 32 -9.58 3.05 8.41
N ASP A 33 -8.92 2.07 7.80
CA ASP A 33 -9.43 1.32 6.65
C ASP A 33 -9.90 2.21 5.49
N ASN A 34 -9.17 3.29 5.22
CA ASN A 34 -9.43 4.14 4.07
C ASN A 34 -8.11 4.61 3.45
N LEU A 35 -8.21 5.24 2.27
CA LEU A 35 -7.01 5.66 1.54
C LEU A 35 -6.24 6.77 2.26
N ASP A 36 -6.92 7.67 2.97
CA ASP A 36 -6.24 8.70 3.75
C ASP A 36 -5.40 8.09 4.87
N ALA A 37 -5.96 7.09 5.56
CA ALA A 37 -5.22 6.39 6.60
C ALA A 37 -4.03 5.64 6.03
N LEU A 38 -4.18 5.03 4.86
CA LEU A 38 -3.08 4.35 4.19
C LEU A 38 -2.00 5.33 3.77
N HIS A 39 -2.39 6.49 3.23
CA HIS A 39 -1.44 7.53 2.88
C HIS A 39 -0.59 7.94 4.09
N ASP A 40 -1.24 8.15 5.23
CA ASP A 40 -0.55 8.53 6.46
C ASP A 40 0.46 7.45 6.88
N VAL A 41 0.07 6.18 6.82
CA VAL A 41 0.97 5.07 7.17
C VAL A 41 2.17 5.03 6.23
N LEU A 42 1.93 5.16 4.93
CA LEU A 42 3.00 5.09 3.94
C LEU A 42 3.99 6.24 4.08
N THR A 43 3.49 7.44 4.33
CA THR A 43 4.37 8.61 4.47
C THR A 43 5.10 8.62 5.82
N GLU A 44 4.51 8.04 6.84
CA GLU A 44 5.13 7.99 8.16
C GLU A 44 6.15 6.85 8.30
N PHE A 45 5.82 5.67 7.79
CA PHE A 45 6.64 4.47 8.02
C PHE A 45 7.30 3.91 6.76
N GLY A 46 6.91 4.35 5.58
CA GLY A 46 7.23 3.67 4.33
C GLY A 46 8.55 4.01 3.67
N ALA A 47 9.41 4.78 4.30
CA ALA A 47 10.65 5.27 3.65
C ALA A 47 11.58 4.15 3.16
N ASN A 48 11.50 2.96 3.76
CA ASN A 48 12.32 1.82 3.36
C ASN A 48 11.49 0.66 2.82
N TRP A 49 10.26 0.96 2.39
CA TRP A 49 9.33 -0.07 1.93
C TRP A 49 9.28 -0.14 0.41
N THR A 50 9.17 -1.36 -0.10
CA THR A 50 8.77 -1.63 -1.47
C THR A 50 7.46 -2.42 -1.41
N LEU A 51 6.41 -1.86 -2.00
CA LEU A 51 5.10 -2.51 -2.04
C LEU A 51 4.82 -2.96 -3.47
N GLU A 52 4.35 -4.20 -3.61
CA GLU A 52 3.87 -4.70 -4.89
C GLU A 52 2.40 -5.05 -4.75
N PHE A 53 1.56 -4.33 -5.46
CA PHE A 53 0.12 -4.63 -5.52
C PHE A 53 -0.16 -5.50 -6.73
N ARG A 54 -0.74 -6.66 -6.51
CA ARG A 54 -1.16 -7.58 -7.58
C ARG A 54 -2.66 -7.59 -7.69
N GLY A 55 -3.17 -7.50 -8.92
CA GLY A 55 -4.58 -7.49 -9.18
C GLY A 55 -5.10 -6.12 -9.54
N GLU A 56 -6.42 -5.98 -9.61
CA GLU A 56 -7.05 -4.70 -9.97
C GLU A 56 -7.08 -3.76 -8.77
N PRO A 57 -6.44 -2.59 -8.88
CA PRO A 57 -6.50 -1.63 -7.79
C PRO A 57 -7.89 -0.97 -7.72
N PRO A 58 -8.41 -0.75 -6.51
CA PRO A 58 -9.66 0.01 -6.39
C PRO A 58 -9.47 1.46 -6.81
N PRO A 59 -10.56 2.18 -7.11
CA PRO A 59 -10.49 3.58 -7.51
C PRO A 59 -9.73 4.41 -6.47
N GLY A 60 -8.85 5.28 -6.95
CA GLY A 60 -8.10 6.18 -6.09
C GLY A 60 -6.80 5.62 -5.52
N LEU A 61 -6.60 4.30 -5.55
CA LEU A 61 -5.40 3.71 -4.96
C LEU A 61 -4.13 4.16 -5.69
N ARG A 62 -4.14 4.12 -7.02
CA ARG A 62 -2.96 4.52 -7.80
C ARG A 62 -2.58 5.97 -7.55
N GLU A 63 -3.56 6.85 -7.54
CA GLU A 63 -3.36 8.28 -7.34
C GLU A 63 -2.81 8.57 -5.95
N MET A 64 -3.38 7.94 -4.93
CA MET A 64 -2.89 8.09 -3.57
C MET A 64 -1.47 7.57 -3.42
N CYS A 65 -1.17 6.42 -4.04
CA CYS A 65 0.18 5.86 -3.99
C CYS A 65 1.19 6.76 -4.68
N ALA A 66 0.83 7.38 -5.80
CA ALA A 66 1.72 8.31 -6.49
C ALA A 66 2.05 9.50 -5.58
N ASP A 67 1.05 10.04 -4.89
CA ASP A 67 1.26 11.14 -3.95
C ASP A 67 2.15 10.72 -2.79
N ALA A 68 1.92 9.54 -2.24
CA ALA A 68 2.72 9.04 -1.11
C ALA A 68 4.19 8.84 -1.50
N VAL A 69 4.42 8.29 -2.69
CA VAL A 69 5.79 8.09 -3.20
C VAL A 69 6.50 9.42 -3.39
N GLU A 70 5.80 10.41 -3.93
CA GLU A 70 6.37 11.74 -4.12
C GLU A 70 6.76 12.39 -2.80
N GLU A 71 5.94 12.22 -1.77
CA GLU A 71 6.18 12.81 -0.46
C GLU A 71 7.17 12.04 0.40
N THR A 72 7.50 10.79 0.03
CA THR A 72 8.28 9.89 0.89
C THR A 72 9.46 9.33 0.13
N PRO A 73 10.61 10.03 0.12
CA PRO A 73 11.81 9.49 -0.52
C PRO A 73 12.15 8.10 0.02
N GLY A 74 12.40 7.18 -0.88
CA GLY A 74 12.71 5.79 -0.51
C GLY A 74 11.53 4.84 -0.58
N LEU A 75 10.31 5.35 -0.58
CA LEU A 75 9.12 4.51 -0.77
C LEU A 75 9.00 4.12 -2.25
N VAL A 76 8.86 2.81 -2.51
CA VAL A 76 8.67 2.29 -3.86
C VAL A 76 7.37 1.51 -3.91
N ILE A 77 6.51 1.82 -4.88
CA ILE A 77 5.23 1.13 -5.05
C ILE A 77 5.11 0.69 -6.50
N ARG A 78 4.77 -0.58 -6.70
CA ARG A 78 4.59 -1.17 -8.03
C ARG A 78 3.21 -1.80 -8.13
N PHE A 79 2.59 -1.64 -9.30
CA PHE A 79 1.33 -2.28 -9.63
C PHE A 79 1.60 -3.35 -10.68
N ILE A 80 1.32 -4.60 -10.33
CA ILE A 80 1.60 -5.76 -11.18
C ILE A 80 0.27 -6.31 -11.68
N ARG A 81 0.15 -6.46 -13.00
CA ARG A 81 -1.08 -7.00 -13.58
C ARG A 81 -1.23 -8.47 -13.23
N PRO A 82 -2.46 -8.93 -12.94
CA PRO A 82 -2.70 -10.36 -12.77
C PRO A 82 -2.52 -11.06 -14.11
N ARG A 83 -2.12 -12.28 -14.03
CA ARG A 83 -2.04 -13.12 -15.24
C ARG A 83 -3.39 -13.72 -15.55
#